data_f7960bf342bf1f535c6c4e58972ee1cc
#
_entry.id   f7960bf342bf1f535c6c4e58972ee1cc
#
_cell.length_a   1.000
_cell.length_b   1.000
_cell.length_c   1.000
_cell.angle_alpha   90.00
_cell.angle_beta   90.00
_cell.angle_gamma   90.00
#
_symmetry.space_group_name_H-M   'P 1'
#
loop_
_entity.id
_entity.type
_entity.pdbx_description
1 polymer ?
#
loop_
_entity_poly.entity_id
_entity_poly.type
_entity_poly.pdbx_seq_one_letter_code
_entity_poly.pdbx_strand_id
1 'polypeptide(L)'
;MVKLRSHVCRLIWCGVLFVLSLSASAYDFGSGDIKVPEGFEGPVMKAPSEAFSAVGFTRRHDDSDKSTLLQLTVFTPPNGIPELNQARQIAFSKQYLMQFLEGVKRRRDNFSTSAIETVSIDGVPAVRIRWTGRSTENNVELYGEMYCMIYQQQLLSFHVQDFTDLDAGGYEAARSAVMAIAFD
;
A
#
# COMPACT_ATOMS: atom_id res chain seq x y z
N MET A 1 72.48 15.46 31.55
CA MET A 1 71.12 15.02 31.88
C MET A 1 70.13 15.75 30.96
N VAL A 2 69.67 15.07 29.91
CA VAL A 2 68.77 15.64 28.89
C VAL A 2 67.39 15.06 29.12
N LYS A 3 66.41 15.89 29.45
CA LYS A 3 64.99 15.51 29.62
C LYS A 3 64.32 15.44 28.25
N LEU A 4 63.92 14.22 27.83
CA LEU A 4 63.14 13.94 26.65
C LEU A 4 61.64 14.22 26.97
N ARG A 5 61.03 15.22 26.30
CA ARG A 5 59.60 15.49 26.37
C ARG A 5 58.90 14.67 25.32
N SER A 6 58.06 13.72 25.74
CA SER A 6 57.18 12.93 24.87
C SER A 6 55.95 13.78 24.48
N HIS A 7 55.77 14.04 23.19
CA HIS A 7 54.55 14.58 22.62
C HIS A 7 53.60 13.43 22.28
N VAL A 8 52.55 13.27 23.07
CA VAL A 8 51.43 12.39 22.76
C VAL A 8 50.55 13.06 21.72
N CYS A 9 50.64 12.58 20.49
CA CYS A 9 49.77 12.98 19.40
C CYS A 9 48.40 12.27 19.58
N ARG A 10 47.37 12.98 20.02
CA ARG A 10 46.01 12.49 20.06
C ARG A 10 45.43 12.54 18.65
N LEU A 11 45.38 11.41 17.98
CA LEU A 11 44.61 11.21 16.76
C LEU A 11 43.11 11.18 17.12
N ILE A 12 42.38 12.26 16.81
CA ILE A 12 40.96 12.31 16.88
C ILE A 12 40.43 11.59 15.64
N TRP A 13 39.91 10.39 15.82
CA TRP A 13 39.16 9.67 14.80
C TRP A 13 37.77 10.30 14.67
N CYS A 14 37.58 11.19 13.69
CA CYS A 14 36.25 11.60 13.24
C CYS A 14 35.63 10.43 12.47
N GLY A 15 34.87 9.58 13.18
CA GLY A 15 34.00 8.60 12.56
C GLY A 15 32.88 9.33 11.84
N VAL A 16 32.96 9.44 10.51
CA VAL A 16 31.82 9.86 9.67
C VAL A 16 30.80 8.72 9.69
N LEU A 17 29.76 8.88 10.50
CA LEU A 17 28.56 8.02 10.41
C LEU A 17 27.89 8.32 9.06
N PHE A 18 28.13 7.45 8.08
CA PHE A 18 27.32 7.37 6.88
C PHE A 18 25.95 6.80 7.30
N VAL A 19 25.00 7.68 7.60
CA VAL A 19 23.59 7.30 7.68
C VAL A 19 23.17 7.02 6.24
N LEU A 20 23.18 5.72 5.86
CA LEU A 20 22.51 5.27 4.65
C LEU A 20 21.01 5.51 4.89
N SER A 21 20.52 6.63 4.41
CA SER A 21 19.08 6.88 4.27
C SER A 21 18.57 5.85 3.26
N LEU A 22 17.99 4.75 3.74
CA LEU A 22 17.16 3.87 2.92
C LEU A 22 15.98 4.73 2.46
N SER A 23 16.11 5.33 1.29
CA SER A 23 15.04 6.11 0.70
C SER A 23 13.92 5.16 0.34
N ALA A 24 12.75 5.33 0.94
CA ALA A 24 11.54 4.68 0.47
C ALA A 24 11.40 4.98 -1.03
N SER A 25 11.38 3.95 -1.87
CA SER A 25 11.24 4.13 -3.31
C SER A 25 9.81 4.53 -3.63
N ALA A 26 9.62 5.60 -4.41
CA ALA A 26 8.33 5.92 -4.96
C ALA A 26 8.04 4.99 -6.16
N TYR A 27 6.80 4.54 -6.27
CA TYR A 27 6.30 3.80 -7.42
C TYR A 27 5.31 4.67 -8.17
N ASP A 28 5.70 5.07 -9.39
CA ASP A 28 4.87 5.79 -10.34
C ASP A 28 3.88 4.80 -11.00
N PHE A 29 2.59 5.09 -10.93
CA PHE A 29 1.53 4.32 -11.55
C PHE A 29 0.84 5.07 -12.71
N GLY A 30 1.46 6.14 -13.20
CA GLY A 30 1.06 6.89 -14.39
C GLY A 30 0.04 8.01 -14.15
N SER A 31 -0.58 8.08 -12.98
CA SER A 31 -1.48 9.17 -12.56
C SER A 31 -1.14 9.66 -11.14
N GLY A 32 0.02 9.27 -10.64
CA GLY A 32 0.54 9.66 -9.33
C GLY A 32 1.54 8.65 -8.79
N ASP A 33 2.03 8.94 -7.59
CA ASP A 33 3.08 8.19 -6.91
C ASP A 33 2.63 7.64 -5.58
N ILE A 34 3.01 6.39 -5.29
CA ILE A 34 2.91 5.81 -3.96
C ILE A 34 4.31 5.56 -3.38
N LYS A 35 4.57 6.09 -2.19
CA LYS A 35 5.80 5.77 -1.45
C LYS A 35 5.69 4.37 -0.89
N VAL A 36 6.45 3.43 -1.45
CA VAL A 36 6.51 2.05 -0.96
C VAL A 36 7.13 2.07 0.44
N PRO A 37 6.45 1.53 1.48
CA PRO A 37 6.98 1.57 2.83
C PRO A 37 8.25 0.74 2.98
N GLU A 38 9.08 1.12 3.94
CA GLU A 38 10.29 0.36 4.27
C GLU A 38 9.95 -1.11 4.61
N GLY A 39 10.79 -2.02 4.12
CA GLY A 39 10.60 -3.46 4.30
C GLY A 39 9.58 -4.11 3.36
N PHE A 40 8.95 -3.34 2.47
CA PHE A 40 8.13 -3.91 1.40
C PHE A 40 8.97 -4.19 0.17
N GLU A 41 8.81 -5.38 -0.38
CA GLU A 41 9.43 -5.85 -1.62
C GLU A 41 8.42 -5.79 -2.77
N GLY A 42 8.90 -5.54 -3.98
CA GLY A 42 8.10 -5.43 -5.21
C GLY A 42 8.72 -4.42 -6.17
N PRO A 43 8.02 -4.03 -7.23
CA PRO A 43 6.65 -4.40 -7.60
C PRO A 43 6.54 -5.83 -8.20
N VAL A 44 5.49 -6.55 -7.81
CA VAL A 44 5.09 -7.78 -8.50
C VAL A 44 3.86 -7.46 -9.36
N MET A 45 4.03 -7.49 -10.66
CA MET A 45 2.94 -7.20 -11.60
C MET A 45 2.10 -8.46 -11.86
N LYS A 46 0.78 -8.31 -11.84
CA LYS A 46 -0.17 -9.38 -12.14
C LYS A 46 -0.98 -9.04 -13.38
N ALA A 47 -0.92 -9.95 -14.37
CA ALA A 47 -1.76 -9.97 -15.56
C ALA A 47 -1.99 -8.57 -16.19
N PRO A 48 -0.95 -7.86 -16.64
CA PRO A 48 -1.12 -6.57 -17.26
C PRO A 48 -1.84 -6.71 -18.61
N SER A 49 -2.78 -5.80 -18.85
CA SER A 49 -3.39 -5.59 -20.17
C SER A 49 -3.47 -4.08 -20.42
N GLU A 50 -3.82 -3.67 -21.63
CA GLU A 50 -4.00 -2.24 -21.94
C GLU A 50 -5.02 -1.55 -21.03
N ALA A 51 -6.05 -2.30 -20.59
CA ALA A 51 -7.12 -1.77 -19.76
C ALA A 51 -6.92 -2.00 -18.25
N PHE A 52 -6.01 -2.89 -17.85
CA PHE A 52 -5.90 -3.32 -16.47
C PHE A 52 -4.45 -3.58 -16.09
N SER A 53 -4.02 -2.99 -14.99
CA SER A 53 -2.77 -3.33 -14.33
C SER A 53 -3.00 -3.54 -12.83
N ALA A 54 -2.34 -4.54 -12.27
CA ALA A 54 -2.31 -4.76 -10.84
C ALA A 54 -0.86 -4.96 -10.38
N VAL A 55 -0.49 -4.22 -9.36
CA VAL A 55 0.86 -4.22 -8.79
C VAL A 55 0.78 -4.50 -7.31
N GLY A 56 1.59 -5.44 -6.85
CA GLY A 56 1.65 -5.83 -5.44
C GLY A 56 3.01 -5.56 -4.84
N PHE A 57 3.00 -5.13 -3.59
CA PHE A 57 4.15 -5.03 -2.71
C PHE A 57 3.86 -5.88 -1.47
N THR A 58 4.86 -6.59 -0.99
CA THR A 58 4.70 -7.46 0.17
C THR A 58 5.80 -7.22 1.19
N ARG A 59 5.45 -7.18 2.45
CA ARG A 59 6.40 -7.23 3.56
C ARG A 59 6.31 -8.60 4.20
N ARG A 60 7.38 -9.39 4.09
CA ARG A 60 7.47 -10.69 4.75
C ARG A 60 7.67 -10.48 6.25
N HIS A 61 7.05 -11.31 7.05
CA HIS A 61 7.27 -11.37 8.49
C HIS A 61 8.34 -12.42 8.81
N ASP A 62 9.29 -12.02 9.64
CA ASP A 62 10.36 -12.92 10.10
C ASP A 62 9.74 -14.17 10.74
N ASP A 63 10.36 -15.31 10.52
CA ASP A 63 9.94 -16.63 11.04
C ASP A 63 8.56 -17.14 10.59
N SER A 64 7.96 -16.58 9.53
CA SER A 64 6.68 -17.06 8.99
C SER A 64 6.59 -16.97 7.47
N ASP A 65 5.71 -17.79 6.87
CA ASP A 65 5.36 -17.68 5.45
C ASP A 65 4.30 -16.59 5.19
N LYS A 66 4.02 -15.75 6.19
CA LYS A 66 3.01 -14.70 6.12
C LYS A 66 3.61 -13.38 5.62
N SER A 67 2.82 -12.62 4.89
CA SER A 67 3.24 -11.31 4.39
C SER A 67 2.10 -10.32 4.42
N THR A 68 2.37 -9.10 4.87
CA THR A 68 1.48 -7.96 4.64
C THR A 68 1.44 -7.65 3.15
N LEU A 69 0.27 -7.39 2.60
CA LEU A 69 0.06 -7.02 1.20
C LEU A 69 -0.35 -5.56 1.08
N LEU A 70 0.31 -4.85 0.17
CA LEU A 70 -0.14 -3.58 -0.42
C LEU A 70 -0.31 -3.79 -1.92
N GLN A 71 -1.53 -3.68 -2.43
CA GLN A 71 -1.84 -3.85 -3.85
C GLN A 71 -2.50 -2.59 -4.41
N LEU A 72 -2.01 -2.14 -5.54
CA LEU A 72 -2.63 -1.13 -6.39
C LEU A 72 -3.21 -1.79 -7.64
N THR A 73 -4.40 -1.38 -8.02
CA THR A 73 -5.02 -1.76 -9.29
C THR A 73 -5.46 -0.51 -10.02
N VAL A 74 -5.06 -0.40 -11.28
CA VAL A 74 -5.47 0.65 -12.21
C VAL A 74 -6.33 0.01 -13.30
N PHE A 75 -7.52 0.51 -13.49
CA PHE A 75 -8.40 0.11 -14.57
C PHE A 75 -8.74 1.32 -15.44
N THR A 76 -8.35 1.27 -16.70
CA THR A 76 -8.61 2.29 -17.72
C THR A 76 -9.58 1.71 -18.75
N PRO A 77 -10.89 2.01 -18.66
CA PRO A 77 -11.84 1.55 -19.67
C PRO A 77 -11.44 2.02 -21.07
N PRO A 78 -11.63 1.24 -22.14
CA PRO A 78 -11.24 1.62 -23.49
C PRO A 78 -11.81 2.95 -23.99
N ASN A 79 -12.98 3.35 -23.48
CA ASN A 79 -13.63 4.62 -23.78
C ASN A 79 -13.44 5.69 -22.70
N GLY A 80 -12.57 5.43 -21.73
CA GLY A 80 -12.41 6.26 -20.53
C GLY A 80 -13.64 6.21 -19.60
N ILE A 81 -13.53 6.90 -18.46
CA ILE A 81 -14.68 7.18 -17.60
C ILE A 81 -15.13 8.60 -17.95
N PRO A 82 -16.41 8.85 -18.28
CA PRO A 82 -16.89 10.19 -18.57
C PRO A 82 -16.68 11.11 -17.36
N GLU A 83 -16.62 12.42 -17.61
CA GLU A 83 -16.59 13.39 -16.53
C GLU A 83 -17.82 13.23 -15.63
N LEU A 84 -17.56 13.00 -14.36
CA LEU A 84 -18.59 12.78 -13.35
C LEU A 84 -18.46 13.87 -12.28
N ASN A 85 -19.58 14.37 -11.81
CA ASN A 85 -19.58 15.16 -10.58
C ASN A 85 -19.20 14.28 -9.37
N GLN A 86 -18.80 14.89 -8.28
CA GLN A 86 -18.32 14.19 -7.08
C GLN A 86 -19.30 13.11 -6.56
N ALA A 87 -20.60 13.41 -6.55
CA ALA A 87 -21.60 12.44 -6.07
C ALA A 87 -21.66 11.19 -6.95
N ARG A 88 -21.54 11.34 -8.27
CA ARG A 88 -21.49 10.23 -9.22
C ARG A 88 -20.16 9.47 -9.16
N GLN A 89 -19.04 10.17 -8.95
CA GLN A 89 -17.74 9.52 -8.73
C GLN A 89 -17.79 8.61 -7.51
N ILE A 90 -18.32 9.09 -6.38
CA ILE A 90 -18.50 8.31 -5.15
C ILE A 90 -19.43 7.11 -5.40
N ALA A 91 -20.55 7.31 -6.07
CA ALA A 91 -21.51 6.23 -6.36
C ALA A 91 -20.87 5.14 -7.23
N PHE A 92 -20.12 5.52 -8.26
CA PHE A 92 -19.42 4.60 -9.15
C PHE A 92 -18.31 3.85 -8.42
N SER A 93 -17.51 4.57 -7.62
CA SER A 93 -16.46 3.97 -6.78
C SER A 93 -17.02 2.95 -5.79
N LYS A 94 -18.21 3.24 -5.18
CA LYS A 94 -18.90 2.28 -4.30
C LYS A 94 -19.30 1.00 -5.06
N GLN A 95 -19.88 1.15 -6.24
CA GLN A 95 -20.30 0.01 -7.04
C GLN A 95 -19.12 -0.89 -7.41
N TYR A 96 -18.00 -0.29 -7.80
CA TYR A 96 -16.78 -1.02 -8.17
C TYR A 96 -16.11 -1.66 -6.95
N LEU A 97 -16.05 -0.94 -5.84
CA LEU A 97 -15.54 -1.47 -4.58
C LEU A 97 -16.28 -2.76 -4.17
N MET A 98 -17.61 -2.77 -4.31
CA MET A 98 -18.42 -3.96 -4.01
C MET A 98 -18.12 -5.14 -4.93
N GLN A 99 -17.85 -4.89 -6.22
CA GLN A 99 -17.46 -5.96 -7.15
C GLN A 99 -16.10 -6.55 -6.79
N PHE A 100 -15.13 -5.70 -6.42
CA PHE A 100 -13.83 -6.16 -5.93
C PHE A 100 -13.97 -6.99 -4.65
N LEU A 101 -14.79 -6.51 -3.73
CA LEU A 101 -15.03 -7.16 -2.45
C LEU A 101 -15.62 -8.56 -2.60
N GLU A 102 -16.47 -8.78 -3.60
CA GLU A 102 -16.98 -10.12 -3.93
C GLU A 102 -15.84 -11.09 -4.32
N GLY A 103 -14.80 -10.60 -4.98
CA GLY A 103 -13.59 -11.38 -5.27
C GLY A 103 -12.81 -11.77 -4.00
N VAL A 104 -12.71 -10.87 -3.05
CA VAL A 104 -12.09 -11.11 -1.73
C VAL A 104 -12.92 -12.14 -0.95
N LYS A 105 -14.24 -11.91 -0.87
CA LYS A 105 -15.20 -12.75 -0.14
C LYS A 105 -15.19 -14.22 -0.59
N ARG A 106 -15.11 -14.48 -1.91
CA ARG A 106 -15.10 -15.85 -2.45
C ARG A 106 -14.00 -16.76 -1.92
N ARG A 107 -12.93 -16.17 -1.37
CA ARG A 107 -11.77 -16.88 -0.82
C ARG A 107 -11.73 -16.83 0.72
N ARG A 108 -12.86 -16.47 1.35
CA ARG A 108 -12.92 -16.23 2.79
C ARG A 108 -14.19 -16.83 3.38
N ASP A 109 -14.03 -17.60 4.45
CA ASP A 109 -15.12 -17.96 5.35
C ASP A 109 -15.31 -16.87 6.42
N ASN A 110 -16.46 -16.83 7.06
CA ASN A 110 -16.79 -15.86 8.12
C ASN A 110 -16.53 -14.41 7.73
N PHE A 111 -16.76 -14.09 6.45
CA PHE A 111 -16.47 -12.78 5.89
C PHE A 111 -17.41 -11.72 6.46
N SER A 112 -16.83 -10.63 6.96
CA SER A 112 -17.54 -9.49 7.53
C SER A 112 -16.96 -8.18 7.02
N THR A 113 -17.77 -7.13 6.95
CA THR A 113 -17.34 -5.81 6.49
C THR A 113 -17.88 -4.70 7.38
N SER A 114 -17.16 -3.59 7.42
CA SER A 114 -17.69 -2.32 7.94
C SER A 114 -18.71 -1.70 6.97
N ALA A 115 -19.34 -0.61 7.39
CA ALA A 115 -19.99 0.30 6.46
C ALA A 115 -18.95 0.92 5.51
N ILE A 116 -19.41 1.28 4.29
CA ILE A 116 -18.57 2.04 3.34
C ILE A 116 -18.49 3.49 3.81
N GLU A 117 -17.26 3.98 3.97
CA GLU A 117 -16.96 5.35 4.34
C GLU A 117 -16.48 6.15 3.12
N THR A 118 -16.78 7.44 3.08
CA THR A 118 -16.17 8.37 2.12
C THR A 118 -14.95 8.99 2.78
N VAL A 119 -13.82 8.96 2.10
CA VAL A 119 -12.54 9.53 2.54
C VAL A 119 -11.97 10.42 1.44
N SER A 120 -10.89 11.14 1.73
CA SER A 120 -10.13 11.90 0.73
C SER A 120 -8.69 11.44 0.74
N ILE A 121 -8.12 11.22 -0.44
CA ILE A 121 -6.71 10.92 -0.64
C ILE A 121 -6.16 12.01 -1.56
N ASP A 122 -5.24 12.83 -1.07
CA ASP A 122 -4.70 13.99 -1.78
C ASP A 122 -5.79 14.91 -2.41
N GLY A 123 -6.86 15.17 -1.65
CA GLY A 123 -7.99 15.98 -2.13
C GLY A 123 -8.98 15.25 -3.04
N VAL A 124 -8.65 14.06 -3.54
CA VAL A 124 -9.53 13.27 -4.43
C VAL A 124 -10.53 12.45 -3.60
N PRO A 125 -11.84 12.52 -3.89
CA PRO A 125 -12.84 11.71 -3.20
C PRO A 125 -12.65 10.22 -3.44
N ALA A 126 -12.59 9.45 -2.36
CA ALA A 126 -12.48 8.00 -2.39
C ALA A 126 -13.51 7.34 -1.48
N VAL A 127 -13.76 6.08 -1.67
CA VAL A 127 -14.54 5.24 -0.77
C VAL A 127 -13.64 4.18 -0.14
N ARG A 128 -13.91 3.85 1.12
CA ARG A 128 -13.16 2.88 1.91
C ARG A 128 -14.10 1.87 2.54
N ILE A 129 -13.66 0.62 2.65
CA ILE A 129 -14.29 -0.43 3.44
C ILE A 129 -13.24 -1.25 4.15
N ARG A 130 -13.52 -1.66 5.38
CA ARG A 130 -12.74 -2.65 6.12
C ARG A 130 -13.41 -3.99 6.03
N TRP A 131 -12.63 -5.05 6.06
CA TRP A 131 -13.14 -6.40 6.04
C TRP A 131 -12.30 -7.32 6.93
N THR A 132 -12.93 -8.38 7.40
CA THR A 132 -12.28 -9.50 8.09
C THR A 132 -12.79 -10.81 7.49
N GLY A 133 -12.02 -11.88 7.61
CA GLY A 133 -12.44 -13.20 7.17
C GLY A 133 -11.33 -14.23 7.31
N ARG A 134 -11.70 -15.49 7.22
CA ARG A 134 -10.78 -16.61 7.33
C ARG A 134 -10.45 -17.16 5.94
N SER A 135 -9.18 -17.29 5.60
CA SER A 135 -8.75 -17.88 4.33
C SER A 135 -9.25 -19.31 4.18
N THR A 136 -9.88 -19.62 3.03
CA THR A 136 -10.31 -20.98 2.70
C THR A 136 -9.16 -21.91 2.34
N GLU A 137 -7.97 -21.36 2.03
CA GLU A 137 -6.80 -22.16 1.61
C GLU A 137 -6.00 -22.71 2.78
N ASN A 138 -5.79 -21.89 3.81
CA ASN A 138 -4.91 -22.22 4.94
C ASN A 138 -5.53 -21.98 6.32
N ASN A 139 -6.82 -21.63 6.35
CA ASN A 139 -7.62 -21.46 7.57
C ASN A 139 -7.07 -20.40 8.55
N VAL A 140 -6.39 -19.37 8.03
CA VAL A 140 -5.87 -18.24 8.84
C VAL A 140 -6.81 -17.05 8.81
N GLU A 141 -6.90 -16.33 9.92
CA GLU A 141 -7.68 -15.10 10.02
C GLU A 141 -6.94 -13.93 9.36
N LEU A 142 -7.66 -13.19 8.54
CA LEU A 142 -7.17 -12.06 7.77
C LEU A 142 -8.06 -10.86 8.00
N TYR A 143 -7.47 -9.69 7.86
CA TYR A 143 -8.20 -8.42 7.82
C TYR A 143 -7.59 -7.51 6.76
N GLY A 144 -8.35 -6.51 6.33
CA GLY A 144 -7.85 -5.55 5.37
C GLY A 144 -8.75 -4.36 5.16
N GLU A 145 -8.22 -3.43 4.40
CA GLU A 145 -8.94 -2.27 3.89
C GLU A 145 -8.84 -2.23 2.37
N MET A 146 -9.92 -1.78 1.75
CA MET A 146 -9.95 -1.48 0.33
C MET A 146 -10.42 -0.05 0.13
N TYR A 147 -9.74 0.62 -0.79
CA TYR A 147 -10.06 1.98 -1.24
C TYR A 147 -10.37 1.93 -2.72
N CYS A 148 -11.30 2.76 -3.15
CA CYS A 148 -11.63 2.91 -4.56
C CYS A 148 -11.98 4.36 -4.89
N MET A 149 -11.48 4.84 -6.03
CA MET A 149 -11.67 6.21 -6.49
C MET A 149 -11.58 6.31 -8.01
N ILE A 150 -12.06 7.42 -8.54
CA ILE A 150 -11.89 7.79 -9.94
C ILE A 150 -10.94 8.98 -9.99
N TYR A 151 -9.89 8.86 -10.79
CA TYR A 151 -8.96 9.94 -11.07
C TYR A 151 -8.48 9.86 -12.52
N GLN A 152 -8.40 11.00 -13.22
CA GLN A 152 -7.97 11.09 -14.63
C GLN A 152 -8.62 10.03 -15.56
N GLN A 153 -9.95 9.83 -15.47
CA GLN A 153 -10.70 8.84 -16.25
C GLN A 153 -10.30 7.37 -16.00
N GLN A 154 -9.55 7.12 -14.93
CA GLN A 154 -9.16 5.81 -14.46
C GLN A 154 -9.89 5.46 -13.17
N LEU A 155 -10.07 4.19 -12.94
CA LEU A 155 -10.55 3.65 -11.68
C LEU A 155 -9.36 3.05 -10.93
N LEU A 156 -9.06 3.65 -9.81
CA LEU A 156 -7.98 3.24 -8.93
C LEU A 156 -8.53 2.46 -7.74
N SER A 157 -7.92 1.35 -7.39
CA SER A 157 -8.20 0.69 -6.12
C SER A 157 -6.92 0.29 -5.41
N PHE A 158 -6.93 0.48 -4.10
CA PHE A 158 -5.84 0.10 -3.21
C PHE A 158 -6.36 -0.93 -2.23
N HIS A 159 -5.62 -2.00 -2.03
CA HIS A 159 -5.96 -3.06 -1.11
C HIS A 159 -4.79 -3.31 -0.17
N VAL A 160 -5.04 -3.16 1.11
CA VAL A 160 -4.11 -3.50 2.18
C VAL A 160 -4.68 -4.70 2.93
N GLN A 161 -3.85 -5.72 3.17
CA GLN A 161 -4.26 -6.93 3.87
C GLN A 161 -3.15 -7.43 4.78
N ASP A 162 -3.54 -7.93 5.94
CA ASP A 162 -2.62 -8.59 6.87
C ASP A 162 -3.31 -9.74 7.63
N PHE A 163 -2.54 -10.42 8.45
CA PHE A 163 -2.98 -11.51 9.32
C PHE A 163 -3.27 -10.97 10.72
N THR A 164 -4.30 -11.47 11.37
CA THR A 164 -4.73 -10.97 12.70
C THR A 164 -3.78 -11.32 13.83
N ASP A 165 -2.92 -12.30 13.65
CA ASP A 165 -1.93 -12.78 14.63
C ASP A 165 -0.53 -12.18 14.46
N LEU A 166 -0.38 -11.20 13.55
CA LEU A 166 0.84 -10.44 13.37
C LEU A 166 0.77 -9.07 14.05
N ASP A 167 1.95 -8.45 14.26
CA ASP A 167 1.96 -7.06 14.67
C ASP A 167 1.41 -6.16 13.54
N ALA A 168 0.69 -5.10 13.91
CA ALA A 168 0.03 -4.22 12.95
C ALA A 168 1.00 -3.27 12.20
N GLY A 169 2.32 -3.32 12.47
CA GLY A 169 3.27 -2.35 11.92
C GLY A 169 3.33 -2.35 10.40
N GLY A 170 3.31 -3.53 9.78
CA GLY A 170 3.25 -3.67 8.32
C GLY A 170 1.96 -3.11 7.72
N TYR A 171 0.83 -3.47 8.32
CA TYR A 171 -0.48 -2.99 7.90
C TYR A 171 -0.62 -1.47 8.00
N GLU A 172 -0.24 -0.88 9.12
CA GLU A 172 -0.32 0.58 9.32
C GLU A 172 0.63 1.34 8.39
N ALA A 173 1.81 0.79 8.10
CA ALA A 173 2.73 1.36 7.11
C ALA A 173 2.10 1.36 5.71
N ALA A 174 1.53 0.24 5.26
CA ALA A 174 0.86 0.12 3.98
C ALA A 174 -0.37 1.05 3.88
N ARG A 175 -1.19 1.11 4.94
CA ARG A 175 -2.34 2.01 5.03
C ARG A 175 -1.92 3.47 4.96
N SER A 176 -0.87 3.84 5.67
CA SER A 176 -0.33 5.21 5.65
C SER A 176 0.21 5.59 4.28
N ALA A 177 0.85 4.65 3.56
CA ALA A 177 1.31 4.88 2.19
C ALA A 177 0.15 5.16 1.24
N VAL A 178 -0.98 4.44 1.35
CA VAL A 178 -2.19 4.73 0.57
C VAL A 178 -2.73 6.13 0.86
N MET A 179 -2.78 6.53 2.13
CA MET A 179 -3.30 7.85 2.53
C MET A 179 -2.35 9.01 2.17
N ALA A 180 -1.07 8.72 1.88
CA ALA A 180 -0.03 9.68 1.52
C ALA A 180 0.30 9.66 0.01
N ILE A 181 -0.55 9.05 -0.83
CA ILE A 181 -0.41 9.10 -2.28
C ILE A 181 -0.43 10.55 -2.74
N ALA A 182 0.45 10.88 -3.68
CA ALA A 182 0.45 12.15 -4.39
C ALA A 182 -0.03 11.92 -5.83
N PHE A 183 -1.03 12.69 -6.25
CA PHE A 183 -1.54 12.67 -7.62
C PHE A 183 -0.91 13.79 -8.46
N ASP A 184 -0.77 13.55 -9.77
CA ASP A 184 -0.22 14.52 -10.75
C ASP A 184 -1.19 15.65 -11.09
#